data_27863331eff7b9ccab3d168c5ccdcd62
#
_entry.id   27863331eff7b9ccab3d168c5ccdcd62
#
_cell.length_a   1.000
_cell.length_b   1.000
_cell.length_c   1.000
_cell.angle_alpha   90.00
_cell.angle_beta   90.00
_cell.angle_gamma   90.00
#
_symmetry.space_group_name_H-M   'P 1'
#
loop_
_entity.id
_entity.type
_entity.pdbx_description
1 polymer ?
#
loop_
_entity_poly.entity_id
_entity_poly.type
_entity_poly.pdbx_seq_one_letter_code
_entity_poly.pdbx_strand_id
1 'polypeptide(L)'
;MNNIELLKNGIEGFNIDTNDSMLEKFKIYREILVDWNKKMNLTGIEDEKEVYIKHFLDSISAVKNGYIKNGMSIIDVGTGAGFPGIPLKICLDSLELTLLDSLNKRINFLEEVSRVLELDNVTFIHGRAEDFGKNEDYREKYDVATARAVAGLPILMEFCVPFVKVGGYFICLKGPNANLELEESQKAIDVLGLEYIEKIDVELPEVDLNHNILVFKKVMETPVKYPRKAGKPAKNPIK
;
A
#
# COMPACT_ATOMS: atom_id res chain seq x y z
N MET A 1 23.10 14.61 9.40
CA MET A 1 22.38 13.35 9.76
C MET A 1 22.63 12.38 8.63
N ASN A 2 23.03 11.13 8.90
CA ASN A 2 23.14 10.15 7.84
C ASN A 2 21.73 9.62 7.47
N ASN A 3 21.60 8.99 6.28
CA ASN A 3 20.30 8.56 5.77
C ASN A 3 19.58 7.51 6.65
N ILE A 4 20.35 6.66 7.33
CA ILE A 4 19.79 5.65 8.26
C ILE A 4 19.28 6.30 9.55
N GLU A 5 19.98 7.31 10.06
CA GLU A 5 19.53 8.06 11.22
C GLU A 5 18.26 8.86 10.91
N LEU A 6 18.16 9.41 9.68
CA LEU A 6 16.94 10.05 9.20
C LEU A 6 15.77 9.06 9.14
N LEU A 7 15.98 7.87 8.57
CA LEU A 7 14.98 6.81 8.52
C LEU A 7 14.54 6.40 9.94
N LYS A 8 15.50 6.15 10.83
CA LYS A 8 15.24 5.80 12.24
C LYS A 8 14.33 6.82 12.90
N ASN A 9 14.72 8.09 12.86
CA ASN A 9 13.95 9.17 13.51
C ASN A 9 12.55 9.30 12.89
N GLY A 10 12.41 9.08 11.58
CA GLY A 10 11.12 9.09 10.90
C GLY A 10 10.22 7.93 11.34
N ILE A 11 10.75 6.72 11.48
CA ILE A 11 10.01 5.55 11.96
C ILE A 11 9.57 5.76 13.42
N GLU A 12 10.47 6.22 14.27
CA GLU A 12 10.17 6.54 15.68
C GLU A 12 9.12 7.65 15.82
N GLY A 13 9.11 8.61 14.87
CA GLY A 13 8.07 9.63 14.76
C GLY A 13 6.66 9.08 14.47
N PHE A 14 6.56 7.86 13.98
CA PHE A 14 5.29 7.12 13.82
C PHE A 14 4.96 6.21 15.01
N ASN A 15 5.67 6.37 16.16
CA ASN A 15 5.54 5.56 17.37
C ASN A 15 5.85 4.06 17.14
N ILE A 16 6.81 3.77 16.31
CA ILE A 16 7.34 2.42 16.11
C ILE A 16 8.76 2.36 16.65
N ASP A 17 9.00 1.44 17.59
CA ASP A 17 10.35 1.19 18.11
C ASP A 17 11.24 0.59 17.03
N THR A 18 12.44 1.16 16.87
CA THR A 18 13.42 0.67 15.90
C THR A 18 14.48 -0.19 16.55
N ASN A 19 15.05 -1.12 15.77
CA ASN A 19 16.24 -1.89 16.15
C ASN A 19 17.19 -2.03 14.95
N ASP A 20 18.42 -2.47 15.22
CA ASP A 20 19.47 -2.59 14.20
C ASP A 20 19.09 -3.55 13.05
N SER A 21 18.38 -4.64 13.37
CA SER A 21 17.93 -5.61 12.37
C SER A 21 16.91 -4.98 11.41
N MET A 22 15.96 -4.21 11.92
CA MET A 22 14.98 -3.48 11.10
C MET A 22 15.68 -2.47 10.17
N LEU A 23 16.60 -1.68 10.69
CA LEU A 23 17.33 -0.69 9.90
C LEU A 23 18.22 -1.36 8.83
N GLU A 24 18.82 -2.49 9.14
CA GLU A 24 19.61 -3.27 8.18
C GLU A 24 18.72 -3.82 7.05
N LYS A 25 17.52 -4.32 7.35
CA LYS A 25 16.56 -4.75 6.32
C LYS A 25 16.23 -3.63 5.33
N PHE A 26 16.05 -2.38 5.78
CA PHE A 26 15.82 -1.26 4.88
C PHE A 26 17.02 -0.94 3.99
N LYS A 27 18.25 -1.05 4.49
CA LYS A 27 19.46 -0.88 3.66
C LYS A 27 19.53 -1.94 2.56
N ILE A 28 19.38 -3.21 2.95
CA ILE A 28 19.39 -4.34 2.01
C ILE A 28 18.27 -4.18 0.97
N TYR A 29 17.06 -3.80 1.40
CA TYR A 29 15.95 -3.57 0.49
C TYR A 29 16.27 -2.48 -0.54
N ARG A 30 16.86 -1.37 -0.10
CA ARG A 30 17.29 -0.31 -1.01
C ARG A 30 18.34 -0.82 -2.02
N GLU A 31 19.32 -1.59 -1.57
CA GLU A 31 20.36 -2.14 -2.46
C GLU A 31 19.75 -3.04 -3.55
N ILE A 32 18.85 -3.95 -3.16
CA ILE A 32 18.13 -4.81 -4.11
C ILE A 32 17.27 -3.95 -5.06
N LEU A 33 16.56 -2.95 -4.54
CA LEU A 33 15.72 -2.06 -5.35
C LEU A 33 16.54 -1.35 -6.42
N VAL A 34 17.69 -0.76 -6.06
CA VAL A 34 18.59 -0.06 -6.99
C VAL A 34 19.13 -1.03 -8.05
N ASP A 35 19.49 -2.23 -7.66
CA ASP A 35 20.05 -3.22 -8.61
C ASP A 35 19.00 -3.72 -9.62
N TRP A 36 17.80 -3.98 -9.16
CA TRP A 36 16.69 -4.36 -10.04
C TRP A 36 16.20 -3.18 -10.89
N ASN A 37 16.24 -1.95 -10.37
CA ASN A 37 15.81 -0.76 -11.10
C ASN A 37 16.62 -0.53 -12.39
N LYS A 38 17.90 -0.88 -12.39
CA LYS A 38 18.77 -0.87 -13.58
C LYS A 38 18.24 -1.77 -14.73
N LYS A 39 17.43 -2.77 -14.40
CA LYS A 39 16.94 -3.80 -15.34
C LYS A 39 15.45 -3.63 -15.68
N MET A 40 14.65 -3.00 -14.81
CA MET A 40 13.18 -3.07 -14.89
C MET A 40 12.42 -1.75 -14.76
N ASN A 41 13.07 -0.63 -14.47
CA ASN A 41 12.39 0.63 -14.17
C ASN A 41 11.27 0.46 -13.10
N LEU A 42 11.64 -0.04 -11.93
CA LEU A 42 10.73 -0.23 -10.80
C LEU A 42 10.27 1.09 -10.19
N THR A 43 11.18 2.08 -10.17
CA THR A 43 10.96 3.41 -9.63
C THR A 43 11.73 4.46 -10.41
N GLY A 44 11.19 5.68 -10.47
CA GLY A 44 11.91 6.85 -10.99
C GLY A 44 12.81 7.54 -9.95
N ILE A 45 12.80 7.09 -8.69
CA ILE A 45 13.60 7.67 -7.62
C ILE A 45 14.85 6.82 -7.44
N GLU A 46 16.03 7.42 -7.71
CA GLU A 46 17.33 6.74 -7.64
C GLU A 46 18.23 7.31 -6.52
N ASP A 47 17.98 8.55 -6.08
CA ASP A 47 18.70 9.14 -4.96
C ASP A 47 18.44 8.39 -3.67
N GLU A 48 19.51 8.03 -2.95
CA GLU A 48 19.42 7.22 -1.75
C GLU A 48 18.52 7.85 -0.68
N LYS A 49 18.72 9.12 -0.41
CA LYS A 49 17.94 9.85 0.60
C LYS A 49 16.48 9.95 0.22
N GLU A 50 16.19 10.19 -1.07
CA GLU A 50 14.82 10.23 -1.56
C GLU A 50 14.12 8.88 -1.46
N VAL A 51 14.83 7.75 -1.66
CA VAL A 51 14.27 6.41 -1.45
C VAL A 51 13.84 6.23 0.01
N TYR A 52 14.68 6.61 0.98
CA TYR A 52 14.32 6.52 2.40
C TYR A 52 13.11 7.38 2.75
N ILE A 53 13.02 8.59 2.23
CA ILE A 53 11.93 9.52 2.54
C ILE A 53 10.66 9.19 1.75
N LYS A 54 10.76 9.22 0.40
CA LYS A 54 9.61 9.19 -0.51
C LYS A 54 9.07 7.77 -0.76
N HIS A 55 9.86 6.73 -0.42
CA HIS A 55 9.38 5.37 -0.52
C HIS A 55 9.17 4.75 0.84
N PHE A 56 10.19 4.70 1.72
CA PHE A 56 10.07 3.98 2.97
C PHE A 56 9.23 4.75 4.00
N LEU A 57 9.61 5.96 4.38
CA LEU A 57 8.85 6.73 5.37
C LEU A 57 7.44 7.07 4.90
N ASP A 58 7.27 7.40 3.61
CA ASP A 58 5.94 7.59 3.03
C ASP A 58 5.06 6.35 3.18
N SER A 59 5.60 5.16 2.88
CA SER A 59 4.88 3.89 3.05
C SER A 59 4.52 3.60 4.51
N ILE A 60 5.48 3.82 5.42
CA ILE A 60 5.30 3.58 6.87
C ILE A 60 4.28 4.55 7.47
N SER A 61 4.13 5.75 6.90
CA SER A 61 3.15 6.74 7.37
C SER A 61 1.72 6.20 7.43
N ALA A 62 1.40 5.14 6.66
CA ALA A 62 0.10 4.48 6.67
C ALA A 62 -0.30 3.90 8.04
N VAL A 63 0.64 3.75 9.00
CA VAL A 63 0.32 3.34 10.38
C VAL A 63 -0.26 4.46 11.23
N LYS A 64 -0.20 5.72 10.76
CA LYS A 64 -0.76 6.85 11.51
C LYS A 64 -2.19 6.56 11.94
N ASN A 65 -2.54 7.05 13.13
CA ASN A 65 -3.85 6.88 13.75
C ASN A 65 -4.25 5.41 14.07
N GLY A 66 -3.33 4.45 13.90
CA GLY A 66 -3.46 3.09 14.43
C GLY A 66 -4.48 2.19 13.70
N TYR A 67 -4.80 2.44 12.43
CA TYR A 67 -5.66 1.56 11.62
C TYR A 67 -4.94 0.31 11.14
N ILE A 68 -3.62 0.33 11.03
CA ILE A 68 -2.77 -0.82 10.71
C ILE A 68 -1.98 -1.21 11.96
N LYS A 69 -2.07 -2.49 12.36
CA LYS A 69 -1.44 -3.01 13.57
C LYS A 69 -0.85 -4.39 13.31
N ASN A 70 0.10 -4.79 14.14
CA ASN A 70 0.62 -6.15 14.16
C ASN A 70 -0.50 -7.19 14.26
N GLY A 71 -0.33 -8.32 13.57
CA GLY A 71 -1.28 -9.43 13.55
C GLY A 71 -2.47 -9.24 12.59
N MET A 72 -2.55 -8.13 11.87
CA MET A 72 -3.58 -7.92 10.85
C MET A 72 -3.19 -8.58 9.52
N SER A 73 -4.21 -9.01 8.77
CA SER A 73 -4.07 -9.43 7.37
C SER A 73 -4.23 -8.23 6.44
N ILE A 74 -3.21 -7.99 5.59
CA ILE A 74 -3.17 -6.84 4.67
C ILE A 74 -2.95 -7.33 3.24
N ILE A 75 -3.68 -6.73 2.29
CA ILE A 75 -3.39 -6.86 0.87
C ILE A 75 -2.94 -5.51 0.29
N ASP A 76 -1.78 -5.50 -0.36
CA ASP A 76 -1.26 -4.35 -1.11
C ASP A 76 -1.55 -4.55 -2.61
N VAL A 77 -2.47 -3.75 -3.14
CA VAL A 77 -3.02 -3.92 -4.49
C VAL A 77 -2.30 -3.03 -5.50
N GLY A 78 -1.67 -3.68 -6.48
CA GLY A 78 -0.80 -3.00 -7.44
C GLY A 78 0.50 -2.53 -6.78
N THR A 79 1.05 -3.41 -5.97
CA THR A 79 2.16 -3.13 -5.04
C THR A 79 3.44 -2.59 -5.70
N GLY A 80 3.65 -2.85 -7.00
CA GLY A 80 4.80 -2.37 -7.74
C GLY A 80 6.12 -2.92 -7.21
N ALA A 81 6.95 -2.03 -6.69
CA ALA A 81 8.19 -2.39 -6.01
C ALA A 81 7.99 -2.69 -4.50
N GLY A 82 6.78 -3.07 -4.08
CA GLY A 82 6.47 -3.45 -2.70
C GLY A 82 6.00 -2.31 -1.79
N PHE A 83 5.47 -1.24 -2.37
CA PHE A 83 5.07 -0.04 -1.62
C PHE A 83 3.54 0.16 -1.59
N PRO A 84 2.93 0.26 -0.40
CA PRO A 84 3.55 0.39 0.92
C PRO A 84 3.81 -0.93 1.66
N GLY A 85 3.45 -2.11 1.11
CA GLY A 85 3.39 -3.39 1.81
C GLY A 85 4.69 -3.82 2.49
N ILE A 86 5.83 -3.85 1.78
CA ILE A 86 7.11 -4.33 2.34
C ILE A 86 7.62 -3.44 3.48
N PRO A 87 7.66 -2.08 3.37
CA PRO A 87 8.03 -1.23 4.49
C PRO A 87 7.15 -1.44 5.74
N LEU A 88 5.83 -1.61 5.55
CA LEU A 88 4.92 -1.93 6.63
C LEU A 88 5.27 -3.27 7.29
N LYS A 89 5.57 -4.30 6.50
CA LYS A 89 5.96 -5.63 6.98
C LYS A 89 7.29 -5.61 7.74
N ILE A 90 8.26 -4.82 7.31
CA ILE A 90 9.54 -4.66 8.02
C ILE A 90 9.32 -4.03 9.40
N CYS A 91 8.43 -3.05 9.50
CA CYS A 91 8.12 -2.36 10.76
C CYS A 91 7.16 -3.14 11.66
N LEU A 92 6.27 -3.93 11.10
CA LEU A 92 5.23 -4.69 11.78
C LEU A 92 5.37 -6.17 11.39
N ASP A 93 6.28 -6.86 12.05
CA ASP A 93 6.76 -8.21 11.68
C ASP A 93 5.68 -9.31 11.70
N SER A 94 4.65 -9.15 12.53
CA SER A 94 3.53 -10.10 12.60
C SER A 94 2.37 -9.81 11.63
N LEU A 95 2.51 -8.87 10.69
CA LEU A 95 1.55 -8.70 9.60
C LEU A 95 1.49 -9.95 8.70
N GLU A 96 0.29 -10.35 8.31
CA GLU A 96 0.07 -11.29 7.20
C GLU A 96 -0.09 -10.47 5.92
N LEU A 97 0.98 -10.39 5.12
CA LEU A 97 1.04 -9.52 3.96
C LEU A 97 0.77 -10.28 2.66
N THR A 98 -0.17 -9.80 1.87
CA THR A 98 -0.38 -10.24 0.49
C THR A 98 -0.01 -9.12 -0.47
N LEU A 99 0.87 -9.43 -1.43
CA LEU A 99 1.34 -8.50 -2.47
C LEU A 99 0.74 -8.92 -3.81
N LEU A 100 -0.11 -8.08 -4.39
CA LEU A 100 -0.76 -8.31 -5.67
C LEU A 100 -0.23 -7.35 -6.73
N ASP A 101 0.30 -7.89 -7.84
CA ASP A 101 0.65 -7.09 -9.01
C ASP A 101 0.35 -7.85 -10.32
N SER A 102 -0.01 -7.11 -11.36
CA SER A 102 -0.32 -7.66 -12.69
C SER A 102 0.92 -8.00 -13.53
N LEU A 103 2.11 -7.61 -13.10
CA LEU A 103 3.36 -7.84 -13.80
C LEU A 103 4.21 -8.89 -13.08
N ASN A 104 4.36 -10.07 -13.69
CA ASN A 104 5.12 -11.19 -13.10
C ASN A 104 6.56 -10.81 -12.72
N LYS A 105 7.20 -9.93 -13.49
CA LYS A 105 8.56 -9.47 -13.17
C LYS A 105 8.64 -8.73 -11.83
N ARG A 106 7.58 -8.01 -11.44
CA ARG A 106 7.50 -7.36 -10.13
C ARG A 106 7.31 -8.37 -9.02
N ILE A 107 6.50 -9.40 -9.24
CA ILE A 107 6.34 -10.50 -8.29
C ILE A 107 7.69 -11.19 -8.05
N ASN A 108 8.45 -11.53 -9.09
CA ASN A 108 9.77 -12.14 -8.94
C ASN A 108 10.75 -11.26 -8.12
N PHE A 109 10.69 -9.92 -8.32
CA PHE A 109 11.46 -8.98 -7.51
C PHE A 109 11.04 -9.03 -6.03
N LEU A 110 9.74 -9.03 -5.76
CA LEU A 110 9.20 -9.06 -4.41
C LEU A 110 9.50 -10.37 -3.68
N GLU A 111 9.47 -11.50 -4.38
CA GLU A 111 9.90 -12.80 -3.87
C GLU A 111 11.38 -12.79 -3.47
N GLU A 112 12.26 -12.20 -4.31
CA GLU A 112 13.68 -12.05 -3.97
C GLU A 112 13.88 -11.15 -2.76
N VAL A 113 13.23 -9.97 -2.71
CA VAL A 113 13.29 -9.06 -1.56
C VAL A 113 12.87 -9.79 -0.29
N SER A 114 11.72 -10.45 -0.30
CA SER A 114 11.19 -11.14 0.89
C SER A 114 12.10 -12.27 1.35
N ARG A 115 12.67 -13.03 0.42
CA ARG A 115 13.62 -14.10 0.71
C ARG A 115 14.91 -13.57 1.34
N VAL A 116 15.48 -12.50 0.79
CA VAL A 116 16.76 -11.93 1.29
C VAL A 116 16.57 -11.24 2.64
N LEU A 117 15.42 -10.59 2.84
CA LEU A 117 15.07 -9.94 4.10
C LEU A 117 14.50 -10.91 5.15
N GLU A 118 14.35 -12.19 4.80
CA GLU A 118 13.76 -13.21 5.69
C GLU A 118 12.42 -12.75 6.25
N LEU A 119 11.49 -12.32 5.35
CA LEU A 119 10.16 -11.90 5.73
C LEU A 119 9.19 -13.10 5.72
N ASP A 120 8.68 -13.45 6.88
CA ASP A 120 7.67 -14.50 7.03
C ASP A 120 6.26 -13.99 6.73
N ASN A 121 5.31 -14.91 6.47
CA ASN A 121 3.90 -14.61 6.26
C ASN A 121 3.66 -13.58 5.11
N VAL A 122 4.40 -13.73 4.01
CA VAL A 122 4.21 -12.95 2.79
C VAL A 122 3.68 -13.84 1.67
N THR A 123 2.55 -13.47 1.09
CA THR A 123 1.91 -14.15 -0.04
C THR A 123 2.05 -13.28 -1.29
N PHE A 124 2.39 -13.90 -2.42
CA PHE A 124 2.58 -13.21 -3.71
C PHE A 124 1.50 -13.64 -4.69
N ILE A 125 0.86 -12.67 -5.34
CA ILE A 125 -0.20 -12.93 -6.32
C ILE A 125 0.16 -12.21 -7.63
N HIS A 126 0.43 -13.00 -8.67
CA HIS A 126 0.50 -12.48 -10.03
C HIS A 126 -0.87 -12.47 -10.66
N GLY A 127 -1.46 -11.30 -10.87
CA GLY A 127 -2.76 -11.17 -11.52
C GLY A 127 -3.37 -9.78 -11.40
N ARG A 128 -4.60 -9.66 -11.91
CA ARG A 128 -5.35 -8.40 -11.84
C ARG A 128 -6.25 -8.36 -10.64
N ALA A 129 -6.37 -7.19 -10.03
CA ALA A 129 -7.26 -6.97 -8.88
C ALA A 129 -8.72 -7.34 -9.22
N GLU A 130 -9.17 -7.08 -10.46
CA GLU A 130 -10.53 -7.38 -10.90
C GLU A 130 -10.84 -8.88 -10.95
N ASP A 131 -9.83 -9.71 -11.17
CA ASP A 131 -10.00 -11.17 -11.22
C ASP A 131 -9.98 -11.76 -9.80
N PHE A 132 -8.98 -11.39 -9.00
CA PHE A 132 -8.83 -11.88 -7.64
C PHE A 132 -9.87 -11.30 -6.66
N GLY A 133 -10.35 -10.06 -6.85
CA GLY A 133 -11.43 -9.48 -6.06
C GLY A 133 -12.80 -10.17 -6.23
N LYS A 134 -12.92 -11.10 -7.19
CA LYS A 134 -14.08 -11.98 -7.38
C LYS A 134 -13.87 -13.38 -6.84
N ASN A 135 -12.62 -13.77 -6.62
CA ASN A 135 -12.28 -15.10 -6.11
C ASN A 135 -12.63 -15.17 -4.62
N GLU A 136 -13.42 -16.16 -4.23
CA GLU A 136 -13.91 -16.38 -2.85
C GLU A 136 -12.78 -16.60 -1.85
N ASP A 137 -11.61 -17.08 -2.29
CA ASP A 137 -10.44 -17.26 -1.43
C ASP A 137 -9.84 -15.95 -0.94
N TYR A 138 -10.05 -14.85 -1.68
CA TYR A 138 -9.46 -13.54 -1.39
C TYR A 138 -10.49 -12.46 -1.08
N ARG A 139 -11.71 -12.60 -1.61
CA ARG A 139 -12.78 -11.62 -1.45
C ARG A 139 -13.21 -11.51 0.00
N GLU A 140 -13.21 -10.28 0.54
CA GLU A 140 -13.64 -9.96 1.90
C GLU A 140 -12.92 -10.75 3.00
N LYS A 141 -11.62 -10.99 2.81
CA LYS A 141 -10.79 -11.75 3.75
C LYS A 141 -9.82 -10.88 4.58
N TYR A 142 -9.47 -9.70 4.08
CA TYR A 142 -8.41 -8.89 4.66
C TYR A 142 -8.94 -7.85 5.66
N ASP A 143 -8.17 -7.63 6.73
CA ASP A 143 -8.41 -6.53 7.67
C ASP A 143 -8.23 -5.18 6.99
N VAL A 144 -7.21 -5.09 6.13
CA VAL A 144 -6.87 -3.87 5.40
C VAL A 144 -6.55 -4.19 3.94
N ALA A 145 -7.10 -3.40 3.02
CA ALA A 145 -6.53 -3.26 1.68
C ALA A 145 -5.82 -1.90 1.58
N THR A 146 -4.63 -1.92 1.01
CA THR A 146 -3.86 -0.69 0.78
C THR A 146 -3.41 -0.58 -0.67
N ALA A 147 -3.13 0.63 -1.11
CA ALA A 147 -2.53 0.89 -2.42
C ALA A 147 -1.88 2.28 -2.47
N ARG A 148 -0.85 2.42 -3.33
CA ARG A 148 -0.16 3.68 -3.60
C ARG A 148 0.07 3.86 -5.10
N ALA A 149 -0.26 5.05 -5.63
CA ALA A 149 0.06 5.46 -7.01
C ALA A 149 -0.44 4.52 -8.14
N VAL A 150 -1.58 3.83 -7.94
CA VAL A 150 -2.12 2.87 -8.93
C VAL A 150 -3.09 3.55 -9.90
N ALA A 151 -4.07 4.31 -9.37
CA ALA A 151 -5.14 4.93 -10.15
C ALA A 151 -5.81 6.09 -9.39
N GLY A 152 -6.71 6.83 -10.04
CA GLY A 152 -7.63 7.75 -9.38
C GLY A 152 -8.54 7.02 -8.38
N LEU A 153 -8.97 7.72 -7.34
CA LEU A 153 -9.62 7.13 -6.17
C LEU A 153 -10.86 6.26 -6.49
N PRO A 154 -11.81 6.65 -7.38
CA PRO A 154 -12.97 5.81 -7.68
C PRO A 154 -12.58 4.45 -8.31
N ILE A 155 -11.51 4.43 -9.13
CA ILE A 155 -10.99 3.22 -9.75
C ILE A 155 -10.29 2.37 -8.70
N LEU A 156 -9.47 3.00 -7.87
CA LEU A 156 -8.71 2.36 -6.81
C LEU A 156 -9.63 1.68 -5.79
N MET A 157 -10.73 2.33 -5.41
CA MET A 157 -11.76 1.74 -4.56
C MET A 157 -12.32 0.45 -5.16
N GLU A 158 -12.65 0.45 -6.45
CA GLU A 158 -13.18 -0.75 -7.11
C GLU A 158 -12.16 -1.90 -7.15
N PHE A 159 -10.86 -1.60 -7.18
CA PHE A 159 -9.81 -2.61 -7.15
C PHE A 159 -9.56 -3.16 -5.74
N CYS A 160 -9.64 -2.33 -4.70
CA CYS A 160 -9.19 -2.66 -3.36
C CYS A 160 -10.31 -3.13 -2.43
N VAL A 161 -11.48 -2.47 -2.47
CA VAL A 161 -12.56 -2.69 -1.50
C VAL A 161 -13.13 -4.09 -1.51
N PRO A 162 -13.22 -4.80 -2.66
CA PRO A 162 -13.70 -6.18 -2.68
C PRO A 162 -12.86 -7.16 -1.84
N PHE A 163 -11.62 -6.84 -1.51
CA PHE A 163 -10.76 -7.67 -0.65
C PHE A 163 -11.02 -7.45 0.84
N VAL A 164 -11.52 -6.27 1.22
CA VAL A 164 -11.69 -5.86 2.62
C VAL A 164 -12.90 -6.55 3.24
N LYS A 165 -12.76 -7.17 4.41
CA LYS A 165 -13.88 -7.71 5.18
C LYS A 165 -14.76 -6.60 5.74
N VAL A 166 -16.05 -6.87 6.00
CA VAL A 166 -16.91 -5.91 6.71
C VAL A 166 -16.33 -5.61 8.09
N GLY A 167 -16.23 -4.34 8.44
CA GLY A 167 -15.55 -3.84 9.63
C GLY A 167 -14.06 -3.54 9.44
N GLY A 168 -13.43 -3.98 8.34
CA GLY A 168 -12.06 -3.67 7.95
C GLY A 168 -11.91 -2.30 7.28
N TYR A 169 -10.72 -1.99 6.79
CA TYR A 169 -10.37 -0.66 6.27
C TYR A 169 -9.79 -0.73 4.85
N PHE A 170 -10.14 0.24 4.04
CA PHE A 170 -9.39 0.61 2.85
C PHE A 170 -8.57 1.86 3.16
N ILE A 171 -7.24 1.76 3.00
CA ILE A 171 -6.29 2.83 3.31
C ILE A 171 -5.44 3.09 2.08
N CYS A 172 -5.49 4.30 1.53
CA CYS A 172 -4.72 4.63 0.35
C CYS A 172 -3.89 5.90 0.52
N LEU A 173 -2.66 5.84 0.00
CA LEU A 173 -1.72 6.94 -0.02
C LEU A 173 -1.96 7.75 -1.29
N LYS A 174 -2.22 9.04 -1.11
CA LYS A 174 -2.59 9.97 -2.20
C LYS A 174 -1.70 11.22 -2.17
N GLY A 175 -1.59 11.84 -3.33
CA GLY A 175 -0.90 13.13 -3.48
C GLY A 175 -1.80 14.33 -3.13
N PRO A 176 -1.43 15.55 -3.58
CA PRO A 176 -2.07 16.81 -3.20
C PRO A 176 -3.54 16.93 -3.62
N ASN A 177 -3.99 16.15 -4.61
CA ASN A 177 -5.36 16.20 -5.12
C ASN A 177 -6.36 15.32 -4.33
N ALA A 178 -5.97 14.83 -3.15
CA ALA A 178 -6.79 13.90 -2.35
C ALA A 178 -8.21 14.40 -2.08
N ASN A 179 -8.39 15.69 -1.79
CA ASN A 179 -9.72 16.28 -1.54
C ASN A 179 -10.60 16.24 -2.79
N LEU A 180 -10.06 16.62 -3.95
CA LEU A 180 -10.79 16.60 -5.22
C LEU A 180 -11.19 15.16 -5.60
N GLU A 181 -10.25 14.21 -5.46
CA GLU A 181 -10.52 12.81 -5.72
C GLU A 181 -11.61 12.25 -4.75
N LEU A 182 -11.61 12.70 -3.49
CA LEU A 182 -12.63 12.32 -2.52
C LEU A 182 -14.02 12.83 -2.91
N GLU A 183 -14.12 14.09 -3.34
CA GLU A 183 -15.40 14.67 -3.84
C GLU A 183 -15.94 13.88 -5.03
N GLU A 184 -15.07 13.50 -5.97
CA GLU A 184 -15.43 12.71 -7.15
C GLU A 184 -15.80 11.25 -6.82
N SER A 185 -15.52 10.77 -5.60
CA SER A 185 -15.64 9.36 -5.21
C SER A 185 -16.90 9.06 -4.39
N GLN A 186 -17.78 10.04 -4.10
CA GLN A 186 -18.91 9.83 -3.20
C GLN A 186 -19.79 8.65 -3.63
N LYS A 187 -20.11 8.55 -4.91
CA LYS A 187 -20.89 7.42 -5.44
C LYS A 187 -20.15 6.07 -5.31
N ALA A 188 -18.82 6.06 -5.48
CA ALA A 188 -18.04 4.85 -5.29
C ALA A 188 -18.04 4.42 -3.82
N ILE A 189 -17.91 5.36 -2.89
CA ILE A 189 -18.02 5.13 -1.44
C ILE A 189 -19.32 4.40 -1.12
N ASP A 190 -20.46 5.00 -1.51
CA ASP A 190 -21.79 4.46 -1.22
C ASP A 190 -22.00 3.07 -1.84
N VAL A 191 -21.67 2.93 -3.15
CA VAL A 191 -21.95 1.72 -3.92
C VAL A 191 -21.09 0.53 -3.50
N LEU A 192 -19.84 0.79 -3.05
CA LEU A 192 -18.91 -0.27 -2.64
C LEU A 192 -19.04 -0.62 -1.15
N GLY A 193 -19.90 0.06 -0.40
CA GLY A 193 -20.16 -0.21 1.01
C GLY A 193 -19.12 0.36 1.97
N LEU A 194 -18.65 1.56 1.67
CA LEU A 194 -17.65 2.26 2.49
C LEU A 194 -18.27 3.42 3.26
N GLU A 195 -17.63 3.76 4.37
CA GLU A 195 -17.79 5.02 5.10
C GLU A 195 -16.43 5.74 5.10
N TYR A 196 -16.40 7.00 4.68
CA TYR A 196 -15.23 7.84 4.81
C TYR A 196 -15.00 8.19 6.27
N ILE A 197 -13.80 7.92 6.79
CA ILE A 197 -13.44 8.17 8.18
C ILE A 197 -12.66 9.47 8.31
N GLU A 198 -11.50 9.58 7.66
CA GLU A 198 -10.65 10.76 7.76
C GLU A 198 -9.62 10.85 6.63
N LYS A 199 -9.10 12.05 6.46
CA LYS A 199 -7.89 12.34 5.73
C LYS A 199 -6.78 12.71 6.72
N ILE A 200 -5.64 12.06 6.61
CA ILE A 200 -4.47 12.30 7.44
C ILE A 200 -3.41 12.96 6.58
N ASP A 201 -3.02 14.18 6.94
CA ASP A 201 -1.91 14.86 6.30
C ASP A 201 -0.59 14.24 6.76
N VAL A 202 0.30 13.94 5.81
CA VAL A 202 1.60 13.31 6.06
C VAL A 202 2.70 14.32 5.84
N GLU A 203 3.39 14.67 6.91
CA GLU A 203 4.62 15.45 6.88
C GLU A 203 5.81 14.49 6.88
N LEU A 204 6.64 14.58 5.86
CA LEU A 204 7.88 13.81 5.73
C LEU A 204 9.08 14.73 5.93
N PRO A 205 10.17 14.24 6.56
CA PRO A 205 11.34 15.07 6.82
C PRO A 205 11.97 15.56 5.51
N GLU A 206 12.37 16.84 5.49
CA GLU A 206 13.15 17.47 4.41
C GLU A 206 12.50 17.47 3.01
N VAL A 207 11.23 17.15 2.90
CA VAL A 207 10.47 17.24 1.64
C VAL A 207 9.13 17.91 1.89
N ASP A 208 8.82 18.88 1.05
CA ASP A 208 7.49 19.51 1.03
C ASP A 208 6.59 18.76 0.04
N LEU A 209 6.19 17.57 0.45
CA LEU A 209 5.26 16.74 -0.31
C LEU A 209 3.91 16.76 0.41
N ASN A 210 2.89 17.32 -0.26
CA ASN A 210 1.51 17.26 0.23
C ASN A 210 0.96 15.82 0.05
N HIS A 211 1.48 14.89 0.84
CA HIS A 211 1.00 13.52 0.87
C HIS A 211 -0.11 13.36 1.87
N ASN A 212 -1.09 12.55 1.52
CA ASN A 212 -2.29 12.34 2.30
C ASN A 212 -2.59 10.85 2.38
N ILE A 213 -3.11 10.42 3.52
CA ILE A 213 -3.70 9.09 3.68
C ILE A 213 -5.21 9.28 3.76
N LEU A 214 -5.95 8.58 2.92
CA LEU A 214 -7.41 8.51 3.03
C LEU A 214 -7.79 7.18 3.66
N VAL A 215 -8.63 7.24 4.68
CA VAL A 215 -9.11 6.10 5.45
C VAL A 215 -10.60 5.92 5.25
N PHE A 216 -10.98 4.71 4.84
CA PHE A 216 -12.37 4.29 4.66
C PHE A 216 -12.62 3.01 5.44
N LYS A 217 -13.72 2.93 6.16
CA LYS A 217 -14.19 1.73 6.84
C LYS A 217 -15.18 1.00 5.95
N LYS A 218 -15.06 -0.30 5.82
CA LYS A 218 -16.05 -1.11 5.14
C LYS A 218 -17.22 -1.41 6.07
N VAL A 219 -18.40 -0.94 5.72
CA VAL A 219 -19.62 -1.04 6.55
C VAL A 219 -20.66 -2.01 5.99
N MET A 220 -20.55 -2.38 4.70
CA MET A 220 -21.42 -3.36 4.04
C MET A 220 -20.61 -4.24 3.08
N GLU A 221 -21.14 -5.40 2.74
CA GLU A 221 -20.58 -6.25 1.68
C GLU A 221 -20.56 -5.51 0.34
N THR A 222 -19.48 -5.66 -0.40
CA THR A 222 -19.40 -5.09 -1.75
C THR A 222 -20.30 -5.91 -2.69
N PRO A 223 -21.19 -5.26 -3.47
CA PRO A 223 -22.08 -5.98 -4.39
C PRO A 223 -21.31 -6.89 -5.35
N VAL A 224 -21.81 -8.11 -5.58
CA VAL A 224 -21.14 -9.16 -6.38
C VAL A 224 -20.75 -8.73 -7.80
N LYS A 225 -21.45 -7.73 -8.38
CA LYS A 225 -21.09 -7.15 -9.69
C LYS A 225 -19.75 -6.43 -9.69
N TYR A 226 -19.19 -6.10 -8.52
CA TYR A 226 -17.88 -5.46 -8.37
C TYR A 226 -16.83 -6.45 -7.81
N PRO A 227 -15.57 -6.34 -8.23
CA PRO A 227 -15.09 -5.45 -9.27
C PRO A 227 -15.65 -5.84 -10.66
N ARG A 228 -15.80 -4.86 -11.54
CA ARG A 228 -16.18 -5.11 -12.93
C ARG A 228 -15.01 -5.74 -13.70
N LYS A 229 -15.29 -6.31 -14.89
CA LYS A 229 -14.25 -6.94 -15.73
C LYS A 229 -13.07 -5.99 -15.98
N ALA A 230 -11.89 -6.57 -16.10
CA ALA A 230 -10.63 -5.87 -16.34
C ALA A 230 -10.74 -4.78 -17.42
N GLY A 231 -10.19 -3.61 -17.12
CA GLY A 231 -10.23 -2.42 -17.96
C GLY A 231 -11.54 -1.62 -17.93
N LYS A 232 -12.64 -2.16 -17.39
CA LYS A 232 -13.91 -1.43 -17.30
C LYS A 232 -13.87 -0.33 -16.24
N PRO A 233 -13.30 -0.55 -15.05
CA PRO A 233 -13.15 0.50 -14.05
C PRO A 233 -12.40 1.73 -14.57
N ALA A 234 -11.31 1.53 -15.27
CA ALA A 234 -10.49 2.62 -15.83
C ALA A 234 -11.20 3.40 -16.95
N LYS A 235 -11.97 2.71 -17.81
CA LYS A 235 -12.71 3.35 -18.92
C LYS A 235 -13.96 4.09 -18.46
N ASN A 236 -14.59 3.64 -17.41
CA ASN A 236 -15.85 4.17 -16.90
C ASN A 236 -15.89 4.08 -15.36
N PRO A 237 -15.17 4.96 -14.65
CA PRO A 237 -15.17 4.99 -13.19
C PRO A 237 -16.56 5.13 -12.60
N ILE A 238 -16.77 4.67 -11.36
CA ILE A 238 -18.00 4.86 -10.61
C ILE A 238 -18.07 6.34 -10.18
N LYS A 239 -18.82 7.14 -10.93
CA LYS A 239 -19.02 8.59 -10.69
C LYS A 239 -20.49 8.93 -10.56
#